data_af03f1aaa2020d7228dd17bccbabc364
#
_entry.id   af03f1aaa2020d7228dd17bccbabc364
#
_cell.length_a   1.000
_cell.length_b   1.000
_cell.length_c   1.000
_cell.angle_alpha   90.00
_cell.angle_beta   90.00
_cell.angle_gamma   90.00
#
_symmetry.space_group_name_H-M   'P 1'
#
loop_
_entity.id
_entity.type
_entity.pdbx_description
1 polymer ?
#
loop_
_entity_poly.entity_id
_entity_poly.type
_entity_poly.pdbx_seq_one_letter_code
_entity_poly.pdbx_strand_id
1 'polypeptide(L)'
;SRKKLPFGIGQIGKSFRNEITPGNFTFRTREFEQMELEFFCEPGTDLEWFQYWRGFCRDWLQTLGIKEDEMRLRDHSPEELSFYSKGTTDIEFLFPFGWGELWGIADRTDYDLTRHQNVSGQDLTYFDDEKGERYIPYVIEPSLGADRVVLAFLCAAYDEENIGTEEKPDMRTVLHFHPALAPVKIGVLPLSKKLNEGAEKVYAQLAKKYNCEFDDRGNIGKRYRRQD
;
A
#
# COMPACT_ATOMS: atom_id res chain seq x y z
N SER A 1 8.59 -7.25 26.66
CA SER A 1 7.93 -8.15 25.72
C SER A 1 8.51 -9.56 25.89
N ARG A 2 7.67 -10.60 25.77
CA ARG A 2 8.15 -12.00 25.75
C ARG A 2 8.42 -12.48 24.32
N LYS A 3 8.35 -11.59 23.33
CA LYS A 3 8.63 -11.94 21.93
C LYS A 3 10.14 -11.92 21.70
N LYS A 4 10.62 -12.92 20.94
CA LYS A 4 12.02 -12.95 20.49
C LYS A 4 12.20 -11.99 19.31
N LEU A 5 13.38 -11.36 19.22
CA LEU A 5 13.79 -10.61 18.04
C LEU A 5 14.16 -11.58 16.89
N PRO A 6 13.92 -11.20 15.61
CA PRO A 6 13.22 -9.98 15.21
C PRO A 6 11.69 -10.14 15.30
N PHE A 7 10.97 -9.04 15.52
CA PHE A 7 9.51 -9.01 15.41
C PHE A 7 9.03 -7.62 14.98
N GLY A 8 7.86 -7.55 14.39
CA GLY A 8 7.24 -6.29 14.00
C GLY A 8 5.89 -6.05 14.69
N ILE A 9 5.51 -4.78 14.80
CA ILE A 9 4.21 -4.32 15.24
C ILE A 9 3.69 -3.38 14.16
N GLY A 10 2.58 -3.76 13.50
CA GLY A 10 1.90 -2.94 12.51
C GLY A 10 0.71 -2.20 13.11
N GLN A 11 0.50 -0.96 12.72
CA GLN A 11 -0.63 -0.13 13.08
C GLN A 11 -1.19 0.54 11.84
N ILE A 12 -2.52 0.57 11.71
CA ILE A 12 -3.23 1.38 10.73
C ILE A 12 -4.16 2.30 11.51
N GLY A 13 -4.10 3.59 11.23
CA GLY A 13 -4.90 4.56 11.94
C GLY A 13 -4.83 5.96 11.35
N LYS A 14 -5.64 6.84 11.90
CA LYS A 14 -5.70 8.26 11.53
C LYS A 14 -4.45 9.00 11.95
N SER A 15 -3.92 9.80 11.03
CA SER A 15 -2.84 10.76 11.27
C SER A 15 -3.27 12.14 10.82
N PHE A 16 -2.72 13.16 11.48
CA PHE A 16 -3.03 14.56 11.23
C PHE A 16 -1.74 15.35 11.05
N ARG A 17 -1.65 16.08 9.94
CA ARG A 17 -0.52 17.00 9.66
C ARG A 17 -1.06 18.36 9.30
N ASN A 18 -0.48 19.42 9.85
CA ASN A 18 -0.86 20.80 9.51
C ASN A 18 -0.25 21.20 8.16
N GLU A 19 -0.73 20.58 7.09
CA GLU A 19 -0.29 20.88 5.73
C GLU A 19 -0.68 22.31 5.34
N ILE A 20 0.31 23.10 4.92
CA ILE A 20 0.10 24.48 4.47
C ILE A 20 -0.64 24.49 3.13
N THR A 21 -0.27 23.58 2.22
CA THR A 21 -0.83 23.51 0.86
C THR A 21 -1.30 22.08 0.56
N PRO A 22 -2.48 21.66 1.02
CA PRO A 22 -3.09 20.41 0.59
C PRO A 22 -3.33 20.43 -0.92
N GLY A 23 -3.30 19.27 -1.57
CA GLY A 23 -3.52 19.21 -3.01
C GLY A 23 -3.36 17.80 -3.58
N ASN A 24 -3.59 17.72 -4.90
CA ASN A 24 -3.51 16.47 -5.66
C ASN A 24 -4.42 15.39 -5.09
N PHE A 25 -5.71 15.73 -4.88
CA PHE A 25 -6.75 14.85 -4.33
C PHE A 25 -6.29 14.26 -2.97
N THR A 26 -6.20 12.92 -2.84
CA THR A 26 -5.81 12.26 -1.58
C THR A 26 -4.29 12.16 -1.39
N PHE A 27 -3.49 12.72 -2.30
CA PHE A 27 -2.03 12.66 -2.19
C PHE A 27 -1.50 13.48 -1.01
N ARG A 28 -2.05 14.67 -0.77
CA ARG A 28 -1.64 15.56 0.33
C ARG A 28 -2.86 16.17 1.02
N THR A 29 -3.20 15.61 2.15
CA THR A 29 -4.36 16.01 2.98
C THR A 29 -3.91 16.28 4.41
N ARG A 30 -4.75 16.98 5.21
CA ARG A 30 -4.46 17.26 6.62
C ARG A 30 -4.87 16.13 7.55
N GLU A 31 -5.83 15.32 7.14
CA GLU A 31 -6.27 14.10 7.80
C GLU A 31 -6.15 12.95 6.82
N PHE A 32 -5.49 11.88 7.20
CA PHE A 32 -5.26 10.70 6.35
C PHE A 32 -5.10 9.45 7.21
N GLU A 33 -5.19 8.30 6.59
CA GLU A 33 -4.84 7.03 7.22
C GLU A 33 -3.40 6.65 6.90
N GLN A 34 -2.65 6.30 7.94
CA GLN A 34 -1.28 5.84 7.86
C GLN A 34 -1.19 4.37 8.25
N MET A 35 -0.42 3.61 7.48
CA MET A 35 -0.02 2.25 7.79
C MET A 35 1.46 2.29 8.15
N GLU A 36 1.79 1.84 9.34
CA GLU A 36 3.15 1.93 9.87
C GLU A 36 3.54 0.62 10.52
N LEU A 37 4.75 0.18 10.24
CA LEU A 37 5.36 -0.99 10.85
C LEU A 37 6.60 -0.58 11.62
N GLU A 38 6.63 -0.92 12.90
CA GLU A 38 7.83 -0.86 13.72
C GLU A 38 8.46 -2.26 13.79
N PHE A 39 9.54 -2.46 13.06
CA PHE A 39 10.25 -3.74 13.02
C PHE A 39 11.51 -3.68 13.87
N PHE A 40 11.49 -4.42 14.97
CA PHE A 40 12.55 -4.47 15.95
C PHE A 40 13.55 -5.58 15.61
N CYS A 41 14.85 -5.22 15.58
CA CYS A 41 15.94 -6.13 15.29
C CYS A 41 17.14 -5.92 16.24
N GLU A 42 18.07 -6.85 16.20
CA GLU A 42 19.31 -6.76 16.93
C GLU A 42 20.21 -5.66 16.34
N PRO A 43 20.84 -4.80 17.16
CA PRO A 43 21.84 -3.84 16.69
C PRO A 43 22.94 -4.52 15.86
N GLY A 44 23.26 -3.92 14.71
CA GLY A 44 24.24 -4.47 13.77
C GLY A 44 23.64 -5.36 12.67
N THR A 45 22.38 -5.78 12.80
CA THR A 45 21.61 -6.46 11.73
C THR A 45 20.68 -5.51 10.97
N ASP A 46 20.60 -4.28 11.39
CA ASP A 46 19.73 -3.22 10.91
C ASP A 46 19.83 -3.01 9.40
N LEU A 47 21.05 -2.91 8.85
CA LEU A 47 21.23 -2.69 7.41
C LEU A 47 20.73 -3.85 6.54
N GLU A 48 20.86 -5.09 7.01
CA GLU A 48 20.32 -6.26 6.32
C GLU A 48 18.79 -6.22 6.31
N TRP A 49 18.17 -5.94 7.46
CA TRP A 49 16.72 -5.79 7.57
C TRP A 49 16.17 -4.58 6.80
N PHE A 50 16.92 -3.49 6.76
CA PHE A 50 16.58 -2.33 5.92
C PHE A 50 16.52 -2.71 4.44
N GLN A 51 17.53 -3.44 3.92
CA GLN A 51 17.51 -3.94 2.54
C GLN A 51 16.36 -4.93 2.29
N TYR A 52 16.08 -5.81 3.25
CA TYR A 52 14.95 -6.74 3.17
C TYR A 52 13.63 -5.98 2.99
N TRP A 53 13.34 -4.99 3.85
CA TRP A 53 12.10 -4.23 3.79
C TRP A 53 11.99 -3.37 2.53
N ARG A 54 13.07 -2.80 2.03
CA ARG A 54 13.10 -2.13 0.72
C ARG A 54 12.63 -3.04 -0.39
N GLY A 55 13.18 -4.25 -0.46
CA GLY A 55 12.79 -5.26 -1.44
C GLY A 55 11.34 -5.71 -1.27
N PHE A 56 10.95 -6.07 -0.04
CA PHE A 56 9.61 -6.54 0.27
C PHE A 56 8.53 -5.52 -0.09
N CYS A 57 8.69 -4.26 0.29
CA CYS A 57 7.70 -3.20 0.01
C CYS A 57 7.55 -2.94 -1.50
N ARG A 58 8.66 -2.90 -2.24
CA ARG A 58 8.65 -2.79 -3.70
C ARG A 58 7.92 -3.97 -4.34
N ASP A 59 8.29 -5.19 -3.98
CA ASP A 59 7.74 -6.41 -4.56
C ASP A 59 6.25 -6.55 -4.24
N TRP A 60 5.82 -6.12 -3.05
CA TRP A 60 4.41 -6.08 -2.67
C TRP A 60 3.60 -5.18 -3.60
N LEU A 61 4.07 -3.97 -3.91
CA LEU A 61 3.42 -3.04 -4.83
C LEU A 61 3.35 -3.62 -6.25
N GLN A 62 4.43 -4.23 -6.74
CA GLN A 62 4.47 -4.90 -8.04
C GLN A 62 3.51 -6.08 -8.12
N THR A 63 3.44 -6.90 -7.06
CA THR A 63 2.51 -8.03 -6.99
C THR A 63 1.05 -7.59 -7.11
N LEU A 64 0.73 -6.36 -6.71
CA LEU A 64 -0.62 -5.79 -6.77
C LEU A 64 -0.88 -4.93 -8.01
N GLY A 65 0.07 -4.88 -8.96
CA GLY A 65 -0.16 -4.34 -10.31
C GLY A 65 0.53 -3.02 -10.63
N ILE A 66 1.35 -2.45 -9.73
CA ILE A 66 2.19 -1.30 -10.09
C ILE A 66 3.38 -1.79 -10.91
N LYS A 67 3.62 -1.20 -12.08
CA LYS A 67 4.70 -1.61 -12.98
C LYS A 67 6.06 -1.07 -12.51
N GLU A 68 7.13 -1.75 -12.93
CA GLU A 68 8.49 -1.38 -12.54
C GLU A 68 8.89 0.01 -13.04
N ASP A 69 8.46 0.40 -14.23
CA ASP A 69 8.71 1.72 -14.82
C ASP A 69 7.85 2.86 -14.24
N GLU A 70 6.82 2.51 -13.45
CA GLU A 70 5.98 3.44 -12.69
C GLU A 70 6.51 3.70 -11.27
N MET A 71 7.55 2.99 -10.84
CA MET A 71 8.16 3.12 -9.51
C MET A 71 9.66 3.34 -9.59
N ARG A 72 10.20 4.00 -8.59
CA ARG A 72 11.64 4.06 -8.34
C ARG A 72 11.97 4.08 -6.86
N LEU A 73 13.13 3.56 -6.50
CA LEU A 73 13.72 3.71 -5.18
C LEU A 73 14.58 4.98 -5.17
N ARG A 74 14.34 5.86 -4.21
CA ARG A 74 15.11 7.08 -3.99
C ARG A 74 15.74 7.03 -2.60
N ASP A 75 17.03 6.79 -2.56
CA ASP A 75 17.79 6.86 -1.31
C ASP A 75 18.03 8.32 -0.94
N HIS A 76 17.84 8.67 0.34
CA HIS A 76 18.16 9.99 0.86
C HIS A 76 19.68 10.18 0.92
N SER A 77 20.15 11.35 0.48
CA SER A 77 21.53 11.73 0.67
C SER A 77 21.84 11.97 2.16
N PRO A 78 23.10 11.96 2.58
CA PRO A 78 23.45 12.23 3.97
C PRO A 78 22.90 13.56 4.52
N GLU A 79 22.76 14.57 3.64
CA GLU A 79 22.23 15.89 3.98
C GLU A 79 20.71 15.91 4.15
N GLU A 80 20.02 14.96 3.49
CA GLU A 80 18.56 14.80 3.58
C GLU A 80 18.13 13.90 4.73
N LEU A 81 19.05 13.06 5.25
CA LEU A 81 18.73 12.14 6.34
C LEU A 81 18.30 12.91 7.59
N SER A 82 17.20 12.49 8.17
CA SER A 82 16.81 12.93 9.51
C SER A 82 17.88 12.52 10.51
N PHE A 83 18.10 13.34 11.53
CA PHE A 83 19.13 13.14 12.56
C PHE A 83 18.98 11.84 13.38
N TYR A 84 17.85 11.16 13.26
CA TYR A 84 17.52 9.89 13.90
C TYR A 84 17.68 8.69 12.96
N SER A 85 17.97 8.91 11.68
CA SER A 85 18.01 7.83 10.68
C SER A 85 19.43 7.56 10.20
N LYS A 86 19.80 6.29 10.13
CA LYS A 86 21.03 5.81 9.52
C LYS A 86 20.91 5.63 8.01
N GLY A 87 19.69 5.40 7.53
CA GLY A 87 19.33 5.30 6.12
C GLY A 87 17.84 5.47 5.93
N THR A 88 17.45 6.14 4.85
CA THR A 88 16.05 6.29 4.44
C THR A 88 15.96 6.09 2.95
N THR A 89 14.97 5.33 2.51
CA THR A 89 14.62 5.14 1.10
C THR A 89 13.15 5.43 0.92
N ASP A 90 12.81 6.27 -0.06
CA ASP A 90 11.43 6.40 -0.52
C ASP A 90 11.21 5.49 -1.73
N ILE A 91 10.09 4.79 -1.75
CA ILE A 91 9.52 4.25 -2.97
C ILE A 91 8.64 5.36 -3.53
N GLU A 92 9.03 5.91 -4.67
CA GLU A 92 8.24 6.91 -5.38
C GLU A 92 7.44 6.27 -6.51
N PHE A 93 6.23 6.76 -6.73
CA PHE A 93 5.34 6.37 -7.83
C PHE A 93 5.19 7.54 -8.81
N LEU A 94 5.08 7.22 -10.10
CA LEU A 94 4.85 8.20 -11.16
C LEU A 94 3.35 8.54 -11.26
N PHE A 95 2.92 9.49 -10.42
CA PHE A 95 1.56 10.04 -10.50
C PHE A 95 1.37 10.90 -11.75
N PRO A 96 0.13 11.22 -12.16
CA PRO A 96 -0.13 12.13 -13.27
C PRO A 96 0.50 13.52 -13.12
N PHE A 97 0.81 13.94 -11.90
CA PHE A 97 1.48 15.22 -11.58
C PHE A 97 3.00 15.07 -11.37
N GLY A 98 3.57 13.91 -11.65
CA GLY A 98 5.00 13.60 -11.52
C GLY A 98 5.34 12.64 -10.40
N TRP A 99 6.63 12.43 -10.17
CA TRP A 99 7.13 11.55 -9.12
C TRP A 99 6.72 12.03 -7.73
N GLY A 100 6.17 11.15 -6.93
CA GLY A 100 5.76 11.42 -5.56
C GLY A 100 6.03 10.22 -4.64
N GLU A 101 6.43 10.52 -3.42
CA GLU A 101 6.64 9.53 -2.37
C GLU A 101 5.38 8.73 -2.12
N LEU A 102 5.50 7.41 -2.16
CA LEU A 102 4.44 6.46 -1.87
C LEU A 102 4.69 5.71 -0.56
N TRP A 103 5.92 5.28 -0.30
CA TRP A 103 6.30 4.49 0.86
C TRP A 103 7.69 4.87 1.33
N GLY A 104 7.82 5.34 2.56
CA GLY A 104 9.10 5.58 3.20
C GLY A 104 9.57 4.36 4.01
N ILE A 105 10.84 4.00 3.89
CA ILE A 105 11.48 2.97 4.72
C ILE A 105 12.68 3.62 5.40
N ALA A 106 12.69 3.65 6.73
CA ALA A 106 13.76 4.28 7.53
C ALA A 106 14.41 3.28 8.48
N ASP A 107 15.73 3.30 8.53
CA ASP A 107 16.49 2.72 9.64
C ASP A 107 16.63 3.77 10.74
N ARG A 108 15.82 3.66 11.79
CA ARG A 108 15.73 4.62 12.91
C ARG A 108 16.71 4.31 14.02
N THR A 109 17.47 3.22 13.90
CA THR A 109 18.37 2.75 14.95
C THR A 109 17.67 2.55 16.30
N ASP A 110 18.28 2.87 17.41
CA ASP A 110 17.69 2.86 18.76
C ASP A 110 17.18 4.24 19.20
N TYR A 111 17.14 5.21 18.28
CA TYR A 111 16.93 6.62 18.61
C TYR A 111 15.64 6.85 19.44
N ASP A 112 14.51 6.37 18.96
CA ASP A 112 13.21 6.61 19.61
C ASP A 112 13.12 5.90 20.96
N LEU A 113 13.53 4.65 21.03
CA LEU A 113 13.52 3.88 22.27
C LEU A 113 14.44 4.49 23.33
N THR A 114 15.63 4.92 22.93
CA THR A 114 16.57 5.62 23.81
C THR A 114 15.99 6.93 24.33
N ARG A 115 15.33 7.72 23.47
CA ARG A 115 14.67 8.96 23.88
C ARG A 115 13.52 8.71 24.84
N HIS A 116 12.65 7.75 24.53
CA HIS A 116 11.55 7.37 25.40
C HIS A 116 12.02 6.85 26.74
N GLN A 117 13.05 6.00 26.77
CA GLN A 117 13.64 5.51 28.02
C GLN A 117 14.17 6.66 28.87
N ASN A 118 14.94 7.58 28.28
CA ASN A 118 15.55 8.71 28.99
C ASN A 118 14.52 9.68 29.59
N VAL A 119 13.41 9.91 28.90
CA VAL A 119 12.36 10.83 29.36
C VAL A 119 11.41 10.17 30.36
N SER A 120 11.04 8.92 30.13
CA SER A 120 10.07 8.21 30.99
C SER A 120 10.69 7.56 32.22
N GLY A 121 12.02 7.28 32.18
CA GLY A 121 12.70 6.49 33.20
C GLY A 121 12.33 5.00 33.18
N GLN A 122 11.57 4.54 32.15
CA GLN A 122 11.22 3.13 31.99
C GLN A 122 12.32 2.37 31.25
N ASP A 123 12.63 1.15 31.70
CA ASP A 123 13.58 0.28 31.01
C ASP A 123 12.93 -0.28 29.72
N LEU A 124 13.41 0.15 28.57
CA LEU A 124 13.00 -0.29 27.24
C LEU A 124 14.00 -1.24 26.60
N THR A 125 14.96 -1.77 27.37
CA THR A 125 15.92 -2.76 26.87
C THR A 125 15.24 -4.10 26.60
N TYR A 126 15.76 -4.80 25.61
CA TYR A 126 15.47 -6.20 25.35
C TYR A 126 16.51 -7.07 26.06
N PHE A 127 16.07 -8.14 26.69
CA PHE A 127 16.97 -9.16 27.23
C PHE A 127 17.02 -10.34 26.28
N ASP A 128 18.20 -10.62 25.76
CA ASP A 128 18.47 -11.77 24.90
C ASP A 128 18.86 -12.97 25.76
N ASP A 129 17.93 -13.90 25.95
CA ASP A 129 18.12 -15.09 26.76
C ASP A 129 19.22 -16.02 26.21
N GLU A 130 19.47 -16.00 24.90
CA GLU A 130 20.45 -16.85 24.24
C GLU A 130 21.88 -16.32 24.44
N LYS A 131 22.03 -15.00 24.46
CA LYS A 131 23.31 -14.30 24.65
C LYS A 131 23.59 -13.91 26.10
N GLY A 132 22.53 -13.86 26.92
CA GLY A 132 22.61 -13.37 28.29
C GLY A 132 22.88 -11.85 28.39
N GLU A 133 22.54 -11.09 27.38
CA GLU A 133 22.85 -9.66 27.25
C GLU A 133 21.59 -8.79 27.19
N ARG A 134 21.73 -7.52 27.58
CA ARG A 134 20.70 -6.50 27.44
C ARG A 134 21.16 -5.42 26.47
N TYR A 135 20.25 -5.02 25.57
CA TYR A 135 20.47 -3.91 24.64
C TYR A 135 19.15 -3.25 24.26
N ILE A 136 19.22 -2.04 23.73
CA ILE A 136 18.06 -1.38 23.10
C ILE A 136 17.99 -1.87 21.65
N PRO A 137 16.87 -2.46 21.19
CA PRO A 137 16.73 -2.90 19.82
C PRO A 137 16.83 -1.74 18.82
N TYR A 138 17.28 -2.04 17.60
CA TYR A 138 17.16 -1.14 16.48
C TYR A 138 15.80 -1.32 15.78
N VAL A 139 15.33 -0.26 15.14
CA VAL A 139 14.00 -0.21 14.53
C VAL A 139 14.12 0.13 13.04
N ILE A 140 13.50 -0.69 12.21
CA ILE A 140 13.24 -0.37 10.81
C ILE A 140 11.76 -0.02 10.69
N GLU A 141 11.46 1.14 10.09
CA GLU A 141 10.11 1.68 9.96
C GLU A 141 9.72 1.81 8.49
N PRO A 142 9.00 0.85 7.91
CA PRO A 142 8.22 1.06 6.70
C PRO A 142 6.91 1.80 7.03
N SER A 143 6.71 2.98 6.43
CA SER A 143 5.55 3.84 6.65
C SER A 143 4.91 4.29 5.34
N LEU A 144 3.58 4.15 5.22
CA LEU A 144 2.80 4.30 4.00
C LEU A 144 1.47 5.00 4.30
N GLY A 145 1.12 6.02 3.50
CA GLY A 145 -0.21 6.62 3.52
C GLY A 145 -1.24 5.74 2.79
N ALA A 146 -2.24 5.21 3.51
CA ALA A 146 -3.25 4.33 2.93
C ALA A 146 -4.05 5.03 1.81
N ASP A 147 -4.45 6.28 2.03
CA ASP A 147 -5.16 7.08 1.02
C ASP A 147 -4.30 7.33 -0.23
N ARG A 148 -2.98 7.52 -0.04
CA ARG A 148 -2.03 7.75 -1.12
C ARG A 148 -1.79 6.48 -1.94
N VAL A 149 -1.71 5.31 -1.31
CA VAL A 149 -1.55 4.05 -2.03
C VAL A 149 -2.80 3.68 -2.81
N VAL A 150 -4.00 3.98 -2.28
CA VAL A 150 -5.25 3.84 -3.04
C VAL A 150 -5.23 4.69 -4.30
N LEU A 151 -4.79 5.96 -4.21
CA LEU A 151 -4.63 6.82 -5.36
C LEU A 151 -3.63 6.25 -6.38
N ALA A 152 -2.49 5.72 -5.92
CA ALA A 152 -1.50 5.10 -6.80
C ALA A 152 -2.07 3.89 -7.56
N PHE A 153 -2.79 3.00 -6.89
CA PHE A 153 -3.43 1.87 -7.55
C PHE A 153 -4.53 2.28 -8.53
N LEU A 154 -5.29 3.34 -8.23
CA LEU A 154 -6.26 3.92 -9.17
C LEU A 154 -5.55 4.47 -10.42
N CYS A 155 -4.47 5.21 -10.25
CA CYS A 155 -3.69 5.75 -11.37
C CYS A 155 -3.06 4.64 -12.21
N ALA A 156 -2.48 3.61 -11.58
CA ALA A 156 -1.86 2.48 -12.27
C ALA A 156 -2.88 1.60 -13.03
N ALA A 157 -4.11 1.50 -12.52
CA ALA A 157 -5.18 0.72 -13.13
C ALA A 157 -5.92 1.44 -14.25
N TYR A 158 -5.88 2.79 -14.28
CA TYR A 158 -6.61 3.60 -15.24
C TYR A 158 -6.09 3.41 -16.67
N ASP A 159 -7.01 3.16 -17.60
CA ASP A 159 -6.72 3.08 -19.02
C ASP A 159 -7.88 3.61 -19.88
N GLU A 160 -7.57 4.09 -21.08
CA GLU A 160 -8.53 4.51 -22.09
C GLU A 160 -8.35 3.66 -23.36
N GLU A 161 -9.29 2.80 -23.62
CA GLU A 161 -9.25 1.87 -24.74
C GLU A 161 -10.16 2.34 -25.88
N ASN A 162 -9.66 2.29 -27.12
CA ASN A 162 -10.49 2.45 -28.30
C ASN A 162 -11.04 1.09 -28.74
N ILE A 163 -12.32 0.84 -28.51
CA ILE A 163 -13.04 -0.36 -28.95
C ILE A 163 -13.76 -0.20 -30.30
N GLY A 164 -13.64 0.98 -30.92
CA GLY A 164 -14.13 1.28 -32.26
C GLY A 164 -13.06 1.03 -33.33
N THR A 165 -13.22 1.71 -34.47
CA THR A 165 -12.25 1.72 -35.57
C THR A 165 -11.48 3.05 -35.57
N GLU A 166 -10.39 3.15 -36.33
CA GLU A 166 -9.67 4.41 -36.51
C GLU A 166 -10.57 5.51 -37.11
N GLU A 167 -11.46 5.14 -38.03
CA GLU A 167 -12.40 6.08 -38.68
C GLU A 167 -13.58 6.49 -37.78
N LYS A 168 -13.94 5.61 -36.83
CA LYS A 168 -15.04 5.82 -35.87
C LYS A 168 -14.63 5.32 -34.50
N PRO A 169 -13.83 6.12 -33.75
CA PRO A 169 -13.39 5.72 -32.42
C PRO A 169 -14.57 5.65 -31.44
N ASP A 170 -14.55 4.61 -30.60
CA ASP A 170 -15.46 4.44 -29.46
C ASP A 170 -14.58 4.21 -28.22
N MET A 171 -14.29 5.31 -27.53
CA MET A 171 -13.41 5.28 -26.35
C MET A 171 -14.17 4.79 -25.12
N ARG A 172 -13.53 3.93 -24.36
CA ARG A 172 -14.00 3.53 -23.02
C ARG A 172 -12.92 3.71 -21.99
N THR A 173 -13.30 4.08 -20.79
CA THR A 173 -12.43 4.08 -19.61
C THR A 173 -12.55 2.73 -18.94
N VAL A 174 -11.41 2.16 -18.57
CA VAL A 174 -11.30 0.87 -17.88
C VAL A 174 -10.37 1.01 -16.69
N LEU A 175 -10.66 0.27 -15.62
CA LEU A 175 -9.76 0.15 -14.45
C LEU A 175 -9.23 -1.28 -14.37
N HIS A 176 -8.00 -1.48 -14.81
CA HIS A 176 -7.32 -2.78 -14.80
C HIS A 176 -6.79 -3.14 -13.40
N PHE A 177 -7.67 -3.21 -12.42
CA PHE A 177 -7.27 -3.59 -11.08
C PHE A 177 -6.77 -5.03 -10.99
N HIS A 178 -5.72 -5.22 -10.20
CA HIS A 178 -5.40 -6.56 -9.73
C HIS A 178 -6.61 -7.17 -9.00
N PRO A 179 -6.96 -8.45 -9.23
CA PRO A 179 -8.18 -9.06 -8.65
C PRO A 179 -8.27 -8.96 -7.12
N ALA A 180 -7.13 -8.93 -6.42
CA ALA A 180 -7.11 -8.72 -4.97
C ALA A 180 -7.61 -7.32 -4.55
N LEU A 181 -7.43 -6.30 -5.41
CA LEU A 181 -7.81 -4.91 -5.14
C LEU A 181 -9.18 -4.54 -5.70
N ALA A 182 -9.64 -5.20 -6.78
CA ALA A 182 -10.92 -4.90 -7.39
C ALA A 182 -12.06 -4.96 -6.35
N PRO A 183 -12.90 -3.89 -6.23
CA PRO A 183 -13.99 -3.86 -5.25
C PRO A 183 -15.02 -4.96 -5.50
N VAL A 184 -15.35 -5.19 -6.75
CA VAL A 184 -16.20 -6.28 -7.22
C VAL A 184 -15.32 -7.37 -7.79
N LYS A 185 -15.42 -8.58 -7.26
CA LYS A 185 -14.60 -9.72 -7.70
C LYS A 185 -15.21 -10.45 -8.89
N ILE A 186 -16.52 -10.49 -8.96
CA ILE A 186 -17.24 -11.23 -9.99
C ILE A 186 -18.53 -10.49 -10.36
N GLY A 187 -18.69 -10.12 -11.64
CA GLY A 187 -19.95 -9.66 -12.19
C GLY A 187 -20.73 -10.82 -12.83
N VAL A 188 -21.94 -11.07 -12.39
CA VAL A 188 -22.83 -12.06 -12.98
C VAL A 188 -23.78 -11.34 -13.96
N LEU A 189 -23.53 -11.50 -15.26
CA LEU A 189 -24.16 -10.76 -16.33
C LEU A 189 -24.93 -11.71 -17.26
N PRO A 190 -26.21 -12.03 -17.00
CA PRO A 190 -26.96 -12.92 -17.86
C PRO A 190 -27.10 -12.34 -19.27
N LEU A 191 -26.93 -13.14 -20.33
CA LEU A 191 -27.01 -12.69 -21.71
C LEU A 191 -28.38 -12.11 -22.04
N SER A 192 -29.45 -12.68 -21.47
CA SER A 192 -30.83 -12.20 -21.58
C SER A 192 -31.61 -12.44 -20.30
N LYS A 193 -32.72 -11.72 -20.10
CA LYS A 193 -33.61 -11.89 -18.93
C LYS A 193 -34.18 -13.29 -18.78
N LYS A 194 -34.27 -14.06 -19.87
CA LYS A 194 -34.71 -15.47 -19.83
C LYS A 194 -33.80 -16.38 -19.06
N LEU A 195 -32.53 -15.94 -18.87
CA LEU A 195 -31.50 -16.69 -18.14
C LEU A 195 -31.35 -16.25 -16.66
N ASN A 196 -32.14 -15.27 -16.20
CA ASN A 196 -32.03 -14.70 -14.88
C ASN A 196 -32.10 -15.77 -13.77
N GLU A 197 -33.06 -16.68 -13.81
CA GLU A 197 -33.23 -17.73 -12.79
C GLU A 197 -31.95 -18.55 -12.58
N GLY A 198 -31.29 -18.94 -13.67
CA GLY A 198 -30.02 -19.68 -13.61
C GLY A 198 -28.87 -18.80 -13.10
N ALA A 199 -28.81 -17.56 -13.60
CA ALA A 199 -27.76 -16.59 -13.21
C ALA A 199 -27.89 -16.17 -11.74
N GLU A 200 -29.13 -16.02 -11.22
CA GLU A 200 -29.36 -15.74 -9.79
C GLU A 200 -28.89 -16.87 -8.88
N LYS A 201 -29.08 -18.13 -9.32
CA LYS A 201 -28.54 -19.29 -8.59
C LYS A 201 -27.00 -19.26 -8.53
N VAL A 202 -26.34 -18.93 -9.65
CA VAL A 202 -24.88 -18.77 -9.71
C VAL A 202 -24.44 -17.61 -8.80
N TYR A 203 -25.08 -16.45 -8.92
CA TYR A 203 -24.82 -15.28 -8.08
C TYR A 203 -24.93 -15.65 -6.59
N ALA A 204 -26.02 -16.29 -6.17
CA ALA A 204 -26.27 -16.67 -4.79
C ALA A 204 -25.21 -17.63 -4.22
N GLN A 205 -24.59 -18.46 -5.05
CA GLN A 205 -23.49 -19.33 -4.66
C GLN A 205 -22.17 -18.56 -4.50
N LEU A 206 -21.84 -17.70 -5.46
CA LEU A 206 -20.60 -16.93 -5.49
C LEU A 206 -20.57 -15.84 -4.42
N ALA A 207 -21.70 -15.18 -4.18
CA ALA A 207 -21.83 -14.10 -3.19
C ALA A 207 -21.61 -14.57 -1.74
N LYS A 208 -21.61 -15.88 -1.47
CA LYS A 208 -21.23 -16.45 -0.16
C LYS A 208 -19.74 -16.33 0.14
N LYS A 209 -18.89 -16.15 -0.89
CA LYS A 209 -17.43 -16.18 -0.77
C LYS A 209 -16.76 -14.92 -1.30
N TYR A 210 -17.41 -14.22 -2.22
CA TYR A 210 -16.83 -13.09 -2.94
C TYR A 210 -17.78 -11.90 -2.93
N ASN A 211 -17.24 -10.69 -3.03
CA ASN A 211 -18.03 -9.52 -3.32
C ASN A 211 -18.45 -9.57 -4.79
N CYS A 212 -19.74 -9.81 -5.05
CA CYS A 212 -20.30 -10.03 -6.39
C CYS A 212 -21.36 -8.98 -6.71
N GLU A 213 -21.48 -8.64 -7.98
CA GLU A 213 -22.61 -7.88 -8.52
C GLU A 213 -23.42 -8.72 -9.49
N PHE A 214 -24.74 -8.50 -9.50
CA PHE A 214 -25.66 -9.06 -10.49
C PHE A 214 -26.26 -7.92 -11.28
N ASP A 215 -26.13 -7.96 -12.62
CA ASP A 215 -26.70 -6.92 -13.48
C ASP A 215 -27.40 -7.49 -14.72
N ASP A 216 -28.73 -7.31 -14.78
CA ASP A 216 -29.60 -7.69 -15.92
C ASP A 216 -30.14 -6.48 -16.67
N ARG A 217 -29.69 -5.25 -16.35
CA ARG A 217 -30.23 -4.00 -16.91
C ARG A 217 -29.69 -3.72 -18.30
N GLY A 218 -30.57 -3.28 -19.19
CA GLY A 218 -30.21 -2.92 -20.55
C GLY A 218 -29.71 -4.09 -21.40
N ASN A 219 -28.91 -3.83 -22.42
CA ASN A 219 -28.27 -4.86 -23.25
C ASN A 219 -26.94 -5.34 -22.63
N ILE A 220 -26.44 -6.46 -23.13
CA ILE A 220 -25.22 -7.09 -22.60
C ILE A 220 -23.99 -6.18 -22.69
N GLY A 221 -23.81 -5.43 -23.77
CA GLY A 221 -22.66 -4.51 -23.90
C GLY A 221 -22.68 -3.41 -22.86
N LYS A 222 -23.84 -2.87 -22.44
CA LYS A 222 -23.96 -1.91 -21.37
C LYS A 222 -23.66 -2.52 -19.99
N ARG A 223 -23.91 -3.82 -19.80
CA ARG A 223 -23.59 -4.55 -18.56
C ARG A 223 -22.08 -4.69 -18.39
N TYR A 224 -21.37 -5.06 -19.46
CA TYR A 224 -19.91 -5.11 -19.47
C TYR A 224 -19.31 -3.73 -19.16
N ARG A 225 -19.76 -2.67 -19.84
CA ARG A 225 -19.26 -1.30 -19.63
C ARG A 225 -19.42 -0.79 -18.19
N ARG A 226 -20.35 -1.31 -17.40
CA ARG A 226 -20.50 -0.94 -15.98
C ARG A 226 -19.56 -1.70 -15.07
N GLN A 227 -18.94 -2.74 -15.58
CA GLN A 227 -17.93 -3.52 -14.84
C GLN A 227 -16.49 -3.16 -15.24
N ASP A 228 -16.32 -2.44 -16.38
CA ASP A 228 -15.02 -1.94 -16.83
C ASP A 228 -14.47 -0.90 -15.84
#